data_52a58d27187faa2dd853b75fa30d229e
#
_entry.id   52a58d27187faa2dd853b75fa30d229e
#
_cell.length_a   1.000
_cell.length_b   1.000
_cell.length_c   1.000
_cell.angle_alpha   90.00
_cell.angle_beta   90.00
_cell.angle_gamma   90.00
#
_symmetry.space_group_name_H-M   'P 1'
#
loop_
_entity.id
_entity.type
_entity.pdbx_description
1 polymer ?
#
loop_
_entity_poly.entity_id
_entity_poly.type
_entity_poly.pdbx_seq_one_letter_code
_entity_poly.pdbx_strand_id
1 'polypeptide(L)'
;MRALKTILIILGSLIALWLVLSLMGPKDSHLERSTVIKASPNTIFEYIRFLKNQDEWGVWYKMDPNAKYELVGEDGTVGAKRTWDGQVVRQGAQTIVALEQDKSVKADLEFGPMLGHGSLDLTPQGDSTKVSWSMRMEIPFIFRAAALFMANDEGARDFEGGLANLKTICEAKQVEMDKASVPTFAIAVSEWPAKLYVGKREVVKWDDMKAFFTKHFGENMATVTKAGVQPAGSPSGVFFEWSEKDRTADLIAGIPVPLDARSKLKGSDLYEMPASKVLSLDYYGGYSGTAGAHMAMDKYIQDNHLTHHTNVVEEYITDPGQEPDSTKWLTRITYL
;
A
#
# COMPACT_ATOMS: atom_id res chain seq x y z
N MET A 1 -65.51 2.77 -39.66
CA MET A 1 -64.74 1.60 -40.13
C MET A 1 -63.41 1.94 -40.83
N ARG A 2 -63.35 2.94 -41.78
CA ARG A 2 -62.06 3.32 -42.42
C ARG A 2 -61.04 3.87 -41.50
N ALA A 3 -61.36 4.77 -40.56
CA ALA A 3 -60.45 5.35 -39.60
C ALA A 3 -59.80 4.27 -38.65
N LEU A 4 -60.62 3.30 -38.20
CA LEU A 4 -60.12 2.21 -37.37
C LEU A 4 -59.10 1.31 -38.11
N LYS A 5 -59.36 0.99 -39.38
CA LYS A 5 -58.43 0.25 -40.24
C LYS A 5 -57.13 1.01 -40.44
N THR A 6 -57.17 2.31 -40.66
CA THR A 6 -55.98 3.16 -40.81
C THR A 6 -55.14 3.18 -39.48
N ILE A 7 -55.79 3.34 -38.34
CA ILE A 7 -55.12 3.30 -37.03
C ILE A 7 -54.45 1.94 -36.82
N LEU A 8 -55.14 0.84 -37.12
CA LEU A 8 -54.55 -0.51 -36.95
C LEU A 8 -53.37 -0.76 -37.89
N ILE A 9 -53.41 -0.25 -39.14
CA ILE A 9 -52.29 -0.35 -40.07
C ILE A 9 -51.10 0.46 -39.55
N ILE A 10 -51.29 1.70 -39.11
CA ILE A 10 -50.22 2.53 -38.55
C ILE A 10 -49.62 1.84 -37.32
N LEU A 11 -50.42 1.35 -36.38
CA LEU A 11 -49.96 0.66 -35.18
C LEU A 11 -49.18 -0.60 -35.55
N GLY A 12 -49.68 -1.41 -36.48
CA GLY A 12 -48.98 -2.60 -36.97
C GLY A 12 -47.64 -2.26 -37.64
N SER A 13 -47.59 -1.17 -38.42
CA SER A 13 -46.35 -0.70 -39.04
C SER A 13 -45.32 -0.22 -38.00
N LEU A 14 -45.75 0.48 -36.93
CA LEU A 14 -44.88 0.90 -35.84
C LEU A 14 -44.34 -0.29 -35.04
N ILE A 15 -45.17 -1.29 -34.76
CA ILE A 15 -44.73 -2.52 -34.09
C ILE A 15 -43.73 -3.28 -34.98
N ALA A 16 -44.00 -3.41 -36.28
CA ALA A 16 -43.11 -4.06 -37.22
C ALA A 16 -41.74 -3.34 -37.27
N LEU A 17 -41.77 -2.00 -37.36
CA LEU A 17 -40.56 -1.18 -37.31
C LEU A 17 -39.78 -1.39 -35.99
N TRP A 18 -40.49 -1.37 -34.86
CA TRP A 18 -39.86 -1.61 -33.53
C TRP A 18 -39.22 -3.00 -33.47
N LEU A 19 -39.87 -4.03 -33.97
CA LEU A 19 -39.32 -5.38 -34.03
C LEU A 19 -38.06 -5.46 -34.90
N VAL A 20 -38.07 -4.80 -36.07
CA VAL A 20 -36.89 -4.73 -36.96
C VAL A 20 -35.76 -3.99 -36.28
N LEU A 21 -36.02 -2.84 -35.65
CA LEU A 21 -35.00 -2.10 -34.89
C LEU A 21 -34.48 -2.93 -33.70
N SER A 22 -35.33 -3.70 -33.02
CA SER A 22 -34.91 -4.60 -31.93
C SER A 22 -34.03 -5.75 -32.41
N LEU A 23 -34.19 -6.24 -33.64
CA LEU A 23 -33.29 -7.23 -34.24
C LEU A 23 -31.91 -6.63 -34.54
N MET A 24 -31.83 -5.35 -34.86
CA MET A 24 -30.60 -4.62 -35.17
C MET A 24 -29.92 -4.07 -33.90
N GLY A 25 -30.65 -3.90 -32.80
CA GLY A 25 -30.16 -3.33 -31.57
C GLY A 25 -29.17 -4.25 -30.82
N PRO A 26 -28.32 -3.65 -29.98
CA PRO A 26 -27.31 -4.41 -29.21
C PRO A 26 -27.97 -5.40 -28.24
N LYS A 27 -27.39 -6.57 -28.11
CA LYS A 27 -27.84 -7.61 -27.18
C LYS A 27 -27.40 -7.35 -25.75
N ASP A 28 -26.31 -6.63 -25.61
CA ASP A 28 -25.73 -6.21 -24.33
C ASP A 28 -25.09 -4.82 -24.45
N SER A 29 -24.85 -4.20 -23.32
CA SER A 29 -24.00 -3.02 -23.20
C SER A 29 -22.83 -3.35 -22.30
N HIS A 30 -21.67 -2.76 -22.58
CA HIS A 30 -20.46 -2.91 -21.78
C HIS A 30 -19.94 -1.53 -21.37
N LEU A 31 -19.64 -1.40 -20.10
CA LEU A 31 -19.02 -0.22 -19.53
C LEU A 31 -17.82 -0.64 -18.71
N GLU A 32 -16.69 0.01 -18.90
CA GLU A 32 -15.48 -0.20 -18.09
C GLU A 32 -14.81 1.14 -17.83
N ARG A 33 -14.38 1.34 -16.58
CA ARG A 33 -13.52 2.44 -16.15
C ARG A 33 -12.45 1.93 -15.22
N SER A 34 -11.32 2.60 -15.17
CA SER A 34 -10.23 2.22 -14.28
C SER A 34 -9.51 3.41 -13.67
N THR A 35 -8.92 3.19 -12.51
CA THR A 35 -8.05 4.16 -11.83
C THR A 35 -6.88 3.45 -11.20
N VAL A 36 -5.82 4.19 -10.87
CA VAL A 36 -4.68 3.70 -10.08
C VAL A 36 -4.80 4.25 -8.67
N ILE A 37 -4.75 3.35 -7.69
CA ILE A 37 -4.87 3.64 -6.26
C ILE A 37 -3.54 3.31 -5.60
N LYS A 38 -2.97 4.23 -4.83
CA LYS A 38 -1.74 4.01 -4.06
C LYS A 38 -2.06 3.23 -2.77
N ALA A 39 -2.41 1.97 -2.97
CA ALA A 39 -2.71 1.00 -1.92
C ALA A 39 -2.41 -0.41 -2.42
N SER A 40 -2.15 -1.33 -1.50
CA SER A 40 -1.94 -2.74 -1.81
C SER A 40 -3.23 -3.39 -2.33
N PRO A 41 -3.14 -4.43 -3.18
CA PRO A 41 -4.32 -5.19 -3.61
C PRO A 41 -5.14 -5.71 -2.42
N ASN A 42 -4.50 -6.14 -1.34
CA ASN A 42 -5.15 -6.61 -0.13
C ASN A 42 -5.98 -5.51 0.55
N THR A 43 -5.42 -4.30 0.72
CA THR A 43 -6.15 -3.18 1.31
C THR A 43 -7.43 -2.86 0.52
N ILE A 44 -7.34 -2.88 -0.81
CA ILE A 44 -8.49 -2.59 -1.67
C ILE A 44 -9.48 -3.75 -1.65
N PHE A 45 -9.02 -4.99 -1.78
CA PHE A 45 -9.86 -6.20 -1.78
C PHE A 45 -10.67 -6.33 -0.50
N GLU A 46 -10.03 -6.21 0.65
CA GLU A 46 -10.70 -6.27 1.96
C GLU A 46 -11.72 -5.15 2.17
N TYR A 47 -11.68 -4.10 1.37
CA TYR A 47 -12.68 -3.04 1.41
C TYR A 47 -13.82 -3.26 0.40
N ILE A 48 -13.52 -3.62 -0.86
CA ILE A 48 -14.54 -3.73 -1.92
C ILE A 48 -15.36 -5.01 -1.86
N ARG A 49 -14.88 -6.06 -1.20
CA ARG A 49 -15.63 -7.32 -1.07
C ARG A 49 -16.90 -7.19 -0.22
N PHE A 50 -16.97 -6.19 0.67
CA PHE A 50 -18.16 -5.95 1.48
C PHE A 50 -19.16 -5.05 0.75
N LEU A 51 -20.37 -5.56 0.52
CA LEU A 51 -21.42 -4.82 -0.19
C LEU A 51 -21.86 -3.56 0.55
N LYS A 52 -21.84 -3.57 1.90
CA LYS A 52 -22.17 -2.40 2.70
C LYS A 52 -21.21 -1.23 2.53
N ASN A 53 -19.94 -1.50 2.23
CA ASN A 53 -18.94 -0.44 2.04
C ASN A 53 -19.21 0.40 0.77
N GLN A 54 -20.06 -0.09 -0.14
CA GLN A 54 -20.50 0.68 -1.30
C GLN A 54 -21.25 1.95 -0.91
N ASP A 55 -21.80 2.05 0.31
CA ASP A 55 -22.44 3.26 0.82
C ASP A 55 -21.46 4.44 0.90
N GLU A 56 -20.18 4.16 1.12
CA GLU A 56 -19.16 5.18 1.28
C GLU A 56 -18.58 5.65 -0.05
N TRP A 57 -18.39 4.72 -1.01
CA TRP A 57 -17.74 5.05 -2.28
C TRP A 57 -18.69 5.10 -3.50
N GLY A 58 -19.80 4.37 -3.48
CA GLY A 58 -20.78 4.39 -4.55
C GLY A 58 -21.54 5.71 -4.62
N VAL A 59 -21.72 6.25 -5.82
CA VAL A 59 -22.41 7.53 -6.01
C VAL A 59 -23.93 7.43 -5.79
N TRP A 60 -24.51 6.25 -6.00
CA TRP A 60 -25.97 6.03 -5.98
C TRP A 60 -26.59 6.23 -4.60
N TYR A 61 -25.85 5.99 -3.51
CA TYR A 61 -26.32 6.25 -2.14
C TYR A 61 -26.54 7.73 -1.87
N LYS A 62 -25.72 8.60 -2.49
CA LYS A 62 -25.89 10.05 -2.40
C LYS A 62 -27.06 10.56 -3.23
N MET A 63 -27.40 9.85 -4.33
CA MET A 63 -28.52 10.19 -5.22
C MET A 63 -29.88 9.87 -4.58
N ASP A 64 -29.97 8.81 -3.79
CA ASP A 64 -31.20 8.38 -3.15
C ASP A 64 -31.00 7.99 -1.69
N PRO A 65 -30.79 8.97 -0.79
CA PRO A 65 -30.47 8.72 0.63
C PRO A 65 -31.65 8.09 1.40
N ASN A 66 -32.85 8.08 0.83
CA ASN A 66 -34.04 7.48 1.43
C ASN A 66 -34.33 6.07 0.91
N ALA A 67 -33.53 5.55 -0.02
CA ALA A 67 -33.69 4.19 -0.52
C ALA A 67 -33.49 3.18 0.65
N LYS A 68 -34.29 2.12 0.62
CA LYS A 68 -34.17 1.03 1.61
C LYS A 68 -33.21 0.00 1.08
N TYR A 69 -32.25 -0.38 1.91
CA TYR A 69 -31.25 -1.40 1.61
C TYR A 69 -31.38 -2.56 2.59
N GLU A 70 -31.34 -3.78 2.08
CA GLU A 70 -31.35 -5.00 2.89
C GLU A 70 -30.20 -5.90 2.45
N LEU A 71 -29.51 -6.51 3.42
CA LEU A 71 -28.43 -7.45 3.22
C LEU A 71 -28.87 -8.84 3.67
N VAL A 72 -28.72 -9.83 2.81
CA VAL A 72 -29.02 -11.24 3.07
C VAL A 72 -27.75 -12.06 2.91
N GLY A 73 -27.47 -12.93 3.85
CA GLY A 73 -26.24 -13.71 3.93
C GLY A 73 -25.13 -12.98 4.66
N GLU A 74 -23.96 -13.62 4.71
CA GLU A 74 -22.76 -13.06 5.33
C GLU A 74 -22.07 -12.11 4.35
N ASP A 75 -22.04 -10.80 4.68
CA ASP A 75 -21.42 -9.81 3.80
C ASP A 75 -19.95 -10.10 3.53
N GLY A 76 -19.52 -9.86 2.28
CA GLY A 76 -18.14 -10.13 1.85
C GLY A 76 -17.86 -11.61 1.55
N THR A 77 -18.89 -12.45 1.41
CA THR A 77 -18.78 -13.85 0.99
C THR A 77 -19.56 -14.11 -0.29
N VAL A 78 -19.24 -15.20 -1.00
CA VAL A 78 -20.01 -15.63 -2.18
C VAL A 78 -21.42 -16.01 -1.74
N GLY A 79 -22.43 -15.48 -2.44
CA GLY A 79 -23.85 -15.64 -2.13
C GLY A 79 -24.42 -14.49 -1.28
N ALA A 80 -23.60 -13.60 -0.71
CA ALA A 80 -24.10 -12.40 -0.09
C ALA A 80 -24.88 -11.56 -1.09
N LYS A 81 -26.11 -11.18 -0.75
CA LYS A 81 -27.03 -10.44 -1.62
C LYS A 81 -27.47 -9.17 -0.93
N ARG A 82 -27.35 -8.05 -1.63
CA ARG A 82 -27.88 -6.76 -1.22
C ARG A 82 -29.00 -6.34 -2.14
N THR A 83 -30.15 -6.02 -1.59
CA THR A 83 -31.30 -5.47 -2.33
C THR A 83 -31.48 -3.99 -2.00
N TRP A 84 -32.10 -3.26 -2.92
CA TRP A 84 -32.48 -1.87 -2.68
C TRP A 84 -33.84 -1.56 -3.32
N ASP A 85 -34.55 -0.60 -2.70
CA ASP A 85 -35.81 -0.05 -3.18
C ASP A 85 -35.86 1.45 -2.91
N GLY A 86 -35.86 2.26 -3.96
CA GLY A 86 -35.81 3.71 -3.87
C GLY A 86 -36.55 4.42 -5.00
N GLN A 87 -36.70 5.73 -4.85
CA GLN A 87 -37.41 6.55 -5.85
C GLN A 87 -36.53 6.84 -7.08
N VAL A 88 -35.23 7.07 -6.85
CA VAL A 88 -34.25 7.36 -7.90
C VAL A 88 -33.60 6.08 -8.38
N VAL A 89 -33.02 5.29 -7.46
CA VAL A 89 -32.29 4.05 -7.77
C VAL A 89 -33.20 2.89 -8.15
N ARG A 90 -34.53 3.05 -8.02
CA ARG A 90 -35.55 2.03 -8.31
C ARG A 90 -35.34 0.76 -7.47
N GLN A 91 -35.83 -0.38 -7.94
CA GLN A 91 -35.65 -1.68 -7.31
C GLN A 91 -34.52 -2.44 -8.00
N GLY A 92 -33.68 -3.06 -7.21
CA GLY A 92 -32.63 -3.90 -7.71
C GLY A 92 -31.98 -4.78 -6.66
N ALA A 93 -31.05 -5.59 -7.10
CA ALA A 93 -30.25 -6.45 -6.23
C ALA A 93 -28.83 -6.63 -6.81
N GLN A 94 -27.89 -6.89 -5.92
CA GLN A 94 -26.52 -7.29 -6.23
C GLN A 94 -26.17 -8.52 -5.42
N THR A 95 -25.65 -9.55 -6.08
CA THR A 95 -25.24 -10.79 -5.43
C THR A 95 -23.76 -11.08 -5.76
N ILE A 96 -22.93 -11.29 -4.75
CA ILE A 96 -21.54 -11.72 -4.96
C ILE A 96 -21.54 -13.15 -5.52
N VAL A 97 -20.97 -13.34 -6.70
CA VAL A 97 -20.92 -14.64 -7.37
C VAL A 97 -19.52 -15.27 -7.38
N ALA A 98 -18.48 -14.45 -7.27
CA ALA A 98 -17.11 -14.94 -7.16
C ALA A 98 -16.21 -13.94 -6.43
N LEU A 99 -15.27 -14.48 -5.66
CA LEU A 99 -14.20 -13.74 -4.98
C LEU A 99 -12.88 -14.46 -5.28
N GLU A 100 -11.91 -13.71 -5.77
CA GLU A 100 -10.53 -14.17 -5.89
C GLU A 100 -9.66 -13.22 -5.06
N GLN A 101 -9.09 -13.76 -3.98
CA GLN A 101 -8.33 -12.98 -2.99
C GLN A 101 -7.29 -12.08 -3.67
N ASP A 102 -7.32 -10.79 -3.34
CA ASP A 102 -6.43 -9.74 -3.82
C ASP A 102 -6.43 -9.53 -5.36
N LYS A 103 -7.41 -10.11 -6.07
CA LYS A 103 -7.49 -10.04 -7.52
C LYS A 103 -8.84 -9.58 -8.05
N SER A 104 -9.96 -10.12 -7.58
CA SER A 104 -11.25 -9.71 -8.13
C SER A 104 -12.45 -9.96 -7.21
N VAL A 105 -13.47 -9.10 -7.38
CA VAL A 105 -14.82 -9.27 -6.83
C VAL A 105 -15.80 -9.23 -7.99
N LYS A 106 -16.59 -10.31 -8.18
CA LYS A 106 -17.60 -10.41 -9.24
C LYS A 106 -18.98 -10.51 -8.63
N ALA A 107 -19.93 -9.79 -9.23
CA ALA A 107 -21.31 -9.76 -8.76
C ALA A 107 -22.29 -9.77 -9.94
N ASP A 108 -23.41 -10.46 -9.74
CA ASP A 108 -24.58 -10.34 -10.58
C ASP A 108 -25.47 -9.20 -10.07
N LEU A 109 -26.03 -8.45 -10.99
CA LEU A 109 -26.93 -7.32 -10.71
C LEU A 109 -28.30 -7.56 -11.36
N GLU A 110 -29.35 -7.22 -10.64
CA GLU A 110 -30.72 -7.30 -11.08
C GLU A 110 -31.33 -5.90 -11.08
N PHE A 111 -31.81 -5.40 -12.23
CA PHE A 111 -32.53 -4.13 -12.35
C PHE A 111 -33.87 -4.37 -13.05
N GLY A 112 -34.88 -4.80 -12.26
CA GLY A 112 -36.14 -5.29 -12.82
C GLY A 112 -35.93 -6.45 -13.77
N PRO A 113 -36.27 -6.32 -15.09
CA PRO A 113 -36.09 -7.40 -16.06
C PRO A 113 -34.66 -7.46 -16.65
N MET A 114 -33.79 -6.53 -16.32
CA MET A 114 -32.42 -6.48 -16.85
C MET A 114 -31.46 -7.16 -15.87
N LEU A 115 -30.57 -7.99 -16.43
CA LEU A 115 -29.51 -8.65 -15.71
C LEU A 115 -28.17 -8.03 -16.08
N GLY A 116 -27.32 -7.84 -15.10
CA GLY A 116 -25.98 -7.32 -15.26
C GLY A 116 -24.93 -8.21 -14.57
N HIS A 117 -23.72 -8.15 -15.08
CA HIS A 117 -22.56 -8.81 -14.53
C HIS A 117 -21.47 -7.76 -14.29
N GLY A 118 -21.13 -7.54 -13.01
CA GLY A 118 -20.12 -6.58 -12.59
C GLY A 118 -18.83 -7.27 -12.16
N SER A 119 -17.69 -6.64 -12.42
CA SER A 119 -16.39 -7.05 -11.90
C SER A 119 -15.59 -5.85 -11.46
N LEU A 120 -14.94 -5.98 -10.31
CA LEU A 120 -13.84 -5.13 -9.85
C LEU A 120 -12.57 -5.98 -9.90
N ASP A 121 -11.66 -5.66 -10.82
CA ASP A 121 -10.43 -6.41 -11.04
C ASP A 121 -9.23 -5.58 -10.57
N LEU A 122 -8.32 -6.22 -9.81
CA LEU A 122 -7.16 -5.61 -9.19
C LEU A 122 -5.87 -6.10 -9.88
N THR A 123 -5.06 -5.18 -10.36
CA THR A 123 -3.76 -5.48 -11.00
C THR A 123 -2.66 -4.72 -10.27
N PRO A 124 -1.73 -5.42 -9.58
CA PRO A 124 -0.61 -4.78 -8.88
C PRO A 124 0.28 -3.97 -9.83
N GLN A 125 0.73 -2.78 -9.39
CA GLN A 125 1.64 -1.89 -10.11
C GLN A 125 2.62 -1.24 -9.13
N GLY A 126 3.66 -1.99 -8.72
CA GLY A 126 4.61 -1.51 -7.72
C GLY A 126 3.97 -1.27 -6.35
N ASP A 127 4.00 -0.04 -5.86
CA ASP A 127 3.37 0.40 -4.60
C ASP A 127 1.89 0.76 -4.74
N SER A 128 1.35 0.54 -5.92
CA SER A 128 0.00 0.93 -6.29
C SER A 128 -0.75 -0.25 -6.92
N THR A 129 -2.06 -0.12 -7.07
CA THR A 129 -2.91 -1.11 -7.71
C THR A 129 -3.82 -0.43 -8.74
N LYS A 130 -3.83 -0.94 -9.98
CA LYS A 130 -4.86 -0.57 -10.96
C LYS A 130 -6.15 -1.30 -10.61
N VAL A 131 -7.23 -0.54 -10.42
CA VAL A 131 -8.59 -1.05 -10.22
C VAL A 131 -9.37 -0.81 -11.50
N SER A 132 -9.84 -1.90 -12.13
CA SER A 132 -10.74 -1.86 -13.28
C SER A 132 -12.13 -2.27 -12.85
N TRP A 133 -13.10 -1.38 -13.03
CA TRP A 133 -14.51 -1.66 -12.74
C TRP A 133 -15.27 -1.79 -14.06
N SER A 134 -15.81 -2.99 -14.29
CA SER A 134 -16.57 -3.31 -15.49
C SER A 134 -17.99 -3.73 -15.13
N MET A 135 -18.91 -3.46 -16.04
CA MET A 135 -20.29 -3.95 -16.00
C MET A 135 -20.78 -4.27 -17.40
N ARG A 136 -21.34 -5.46 -17.56
CA ARG A 136 -22.06 -5.89 -18.76
C ARG A 136 -23.51 -6.05 -18.39
N MET A 137 -24.41 -5.36 -19.14
CA MET A 137 -25.85 -5.46 -18.96
C MET A 137 -26.47 -6.18 -20.13
N GLU A 138 -27.28 -7.21 -19.86
CA GLU A 138 -28.09 -7.87 -20.87
C GLU A 138 -29.29 -7.02 -21.24
N ILE A 139 -29.52 -6.82 -22.53
CA ILE A 139 -30.63 -6.00 -23.03
C ILE A 139 -31.73 -6.92 -23.58
N PRO A 140 -32.88 -7.03 -22.86
CA PRO A 140 -34.02 -7.81 -23.34
C PRO A 140 -34.50 -7.33 -24.72
N PHE A 141 -34.96 -8.26 -25.55
CA PHE A 141 -35.28 -8.01 -26.95
C PHE A 141 -36.13 -6.76 -27.15
N ILE A 142 -37.17 -6.56 -26.33
CA ILE A 142 -38.09 -5.45 -26.45
C ILE A 142 -37.46 -4.08 -26.21
N PHE A 143 -36.32 -4.00 -25.52
CA PHE A 143 -35.60 -2.74 -25.23
C PHE A 143 -34.45 -2.45 -26.20
N ARG A 144 -34.07 -3.39 -27.07
CA ARG A 144 -32.93 -3.24 -27.99
C ARG A 144 -33.11 -2.10 -28.99
N ALA A 145 -34.36 -1.88 -29.48
CA ALA A 145 -34.64 -0.75 -30.33
C ALA A 145 -34.35 0.60 -29.66
N ALA A 146 -34.73 0.74 -28.39
CA ALA A 146 -34.45 1.94 -27.62
C ALA A 146 -32.95 2.11 -27.36
N ALA A 147 -32.22 1.01 -27.07
CA ALA A 147 -30.79 1.02 -26.79
C ALA A 147 -29.94 1.55 -27.96
N LEU A 148 -30.45 1.51 -29.22
CA LEU A 148 -29.76 2.13 -30.36
C LEU A 148 -29.58 3.66 -30.22
N PHE A 149 -30.41 4.28 -29.39
CA PHE A 149 -30.46 5.74 -29.21
C PHE A 149 -30.04 6.20 -27.83
N MET A 150 -29.63 5.27 -26.93
CA MET A 150 -29.20 5.60 -25.59
C MET A 150 -27.69 5.81 -25.56
N ALA A 151 -27.25 6.99 -25.14
CA ALA A 151 -25.85 7.25 -24.80
C ALA A 151 -25.56 6.74 -23.38
N ASN A 152 -24.39 6.17 -23.18
CA ASN A 152 -23.99 5.59 -21.88
C ASN A 152 -23.13 6.55 -21.03
N ASP A 153 -23.32 7.86 -21.20
CA ASP A 153 -22.45 8.88 -20.58
C ASP A 153 -22.68 9.06 -19.07
N GLU A 154 -23.91 8.81 -18.58
CA GLU A 154 -24.23 8.91 -17.16
C GLU A 154 -23.59 7.79 -16.37
N GLY A 155 -23.75 6.54 -16.81
CA GLY A 155 -23.12 5.40 -16.17
C GLY A 155 -21.59 5.50 -16.14
N ALA A 156 -20.99 6.09 -17.19
CA ALA A 156 -19.55 6.34 -17.23
C ALA A 156 -19.10 7.31 -16.13
N ARG A 157 -19.82 8.40 -15.94
CA ARG A 157 -19.56 9.39 -14.88
C ARG A 157 -19.76 8.81 -13.49
N ASP A 158 -20.76 7.95 -13.30
CA ASP A 158 -21.02 7.28 -12.03
C ASP A 158 -19.86 6.35 -11.65
N PHE A 159 -19.32 5.60 -12.61
CA PHE A 159 -18.15 4.74 -12.38
C PHE A 159 -16.90 5.55 -12.05
N GLU A 160 -16.65 6.63 -12.79
CA GLU A 160 -15.53 7.54 -12.53
C GLU A 160 -15.65 8.19 -11.13
N GLY A 161 -16.85 8.63 -10.75
CA GLY A 161 -17.11 9.19 -9.43
C GLY A 161 -16.92 8.15 -8.30
N GLY A 162 -17.45 6.93 -8.50
CA GLY A 162 -17.27 5.83 -7.56
C GLY A 162 -15.80 5.45 -7.38
N LEU A 163 -15.06 5.31 -8.48
CA LEU A 163 -13.62 5.00 -8.44
C LEU A 163 -12.80 6.12 -7.79
N ALA A 164 -13.16 7.39 -7.98
CA ALA A 164 -12.48 8.50 -7.31
C ALA A 164 -12.71 8.49 -5.80
N ASN A 165 -13.94 8.19 -5.34
CA ASN A 165 -14.23 8.02 -3.92
C ASN A 165 -13.47 6.81 -3.33
N LEU A 166 -13.50 5.67 -4.02
CA LEU A 166 -12.79 4.45 -3.61
C LEU A 166 -11.29 4.71 -3.48
N LYS A 167 -10.69 5.44 -4.44
CA LYS A 167 -9.28 5.84 -4.38
C LYS A 167 -8.98 6.60 -3.10
N THR A 168 -9.74 7.64 -2.80
CA THR A 168 -9.54 8.47 -1.61
C THR A 168 -9.60 7.64 -0.32
N ILE A 169 -10.57 6.73 -0.23
CA ILE A 169 -10.76 5.90 0.97
C ILE A 169 -9.63 4.88 1.12
N CYS A 170 -9.29 4.16 0.06
CA CYS A 170 -8.28 3.10 0.14
C CYS A 170 -6.87 3.66 0.35
N GLU A 171 -6.53 4.81 -0.23
CA GLU A 171 -5.26 5.49 0.02
C GLU A 171 -5.15 5.94 1.48
N ALA A 172 -6.23 6.48 2.07
CA ALA A 172 -6.26 6.83 3.49
C ALA A 172 -6.11 5.60 4.40
N LYS A 173 -6.81 4.50 4.08
CA LYS A 173 -6.70 3.22 4.83
C LYS A 173 -5.28 2.64 4.73
N GLN A 174 -4.65 2.69 3.56
CA GLN A 174 -3.26 2.23 3.40
C GLN A 174 -2.30 3.01 4.30
N VAL A 175 -2.42 4.34 4.33
CA VAL A 175 -1.62 5.19 5.21
C VAL A 175 -1.83 4.84 6.70
N GLU A 176 -3.06 4.55 7.12
CA GLU A 176 -3.35 4.12 8.50
C GLU A 176 -2.73 2.75 8.81
N MET A 177 -2.83 1.80 7.87
CA MET A 177 -2.22 0.47 8.01
C MET A 177 -0.69 0.55 8.07
N ASP A 178 -0.08 1.37 7.22
CA ASP A 178 1.37 1.58 7.20
C ASP A 178 1.83 2.17 8.54
N LYS A 179 1.12 3.16 9.07
CA LYS A 179 1.41 3.73 10.40
C LYS A 179 1.25 2.70 11.53
N ALA A 180 0.22 1.86 11.48
CA ALA A 180 -0.03 0.82 12.48
C ALA A 180 0.99 -0.33 12.39
N SER A 181 1.61 -0.55 11.23
CA SER A 181 2.63 -1.58 11.01
C SER A 181 4.01 -1.22 11.52
N VAL A 182 4.26 0.07 11.84
CA VAL A 182 5.53 0.50 12.43
C VAL A 182 5.65 -0.03 13.86
N PRO A 183 6.63 -0.88 14.17
CA PRO A 183 6.82 -1.39 15.53
C PRO A 183 7.04 -0.25 16.53
N THR A 184 6.47 -0.38 17.71
CA THR A 184 6.67 0.60 18.78
C THR A 184 7.93 0.25 19.55
N PHE A 185 8.89 1.17 19.61
CA PHE A 185 10.11 1.06 20.39
C PHE A 185 10.15 2.15 21.46
N ALA A 186 10.85 1.87 22.58
CA ALA A 186 11.18 2.89 23.56
C ALA A 186 12.31 3.77 23.03
N ILE A 187 11.98 4.97 22.56
CA ILE A 187 12.96 5.93 22.05
C ILE A 187 13.34 6.88 23.17
N ALA A 188 14.64 6.97 23.45
CA ALA A 188 15.21 7.83 24.49
C ALA A 188 15.98 9.00 23.87
N VAL A 189 15.84 10.17 24.48
CA VAL A 189 16.70 11.32 24.22
C VAL A 189 17.84 11.33 25.21
N SER A 190 19.08 11.38 24.75
CA SER A 190 20.26 11.35 25.63
C SER A 190 21.40 12.20 25.10
N GLU A 191 22.40 12.42 25.95
CA GLU A 191 23.69 13.02 25.55
C GLU A 191 24.60 11.91 25.01
N TRP A 192 25.21 12.13 23.86
CA TRP A 192 26.16 11.26 23.22
C TRP A 192 27.55 11.86 23.33
N PRO A 193 28.51 11.18 23.98
CA PRO A 193 29.88 11.67 24.07
C PRO A 193 30.58 11.61 22.71
N ALA A 194 31.57 12.43 22.49
CA ALA A 194 32.43 12.31 21.32
C ALA A 194 33.07 10.91 21.28
N LYS A 195 33.04 10.27 20.10
CA LYS A 195 33.60 8.93 19.85
C LYS A 195 34.60 8.96 18.71
N LEU A 196 35.70 8.24 18.86
CA LEU A 196 36.69 8.02 17.80
C LEU A 196 36.56 6.58 17.27
N TYR A 197 36.46 6.43 15.98
CA TYR A 197 36.37 5.14 15.31
C TYR A 197 37.61 4.89 14.44
N VAL A 198 38.10 3.65 14.47
CA VAL A 198 39.02 3.12 13.45
C VAL A 198 38.18 2.48 12.36
N GLY A 199 38.26 3.00 11.15
CA GLY A 199 37.52 2.50 10.00
C GLY A 199 37.49 3.48 8.86
N LYS A 200 37.54 2.97 7.63
CA LYS A 200 37.49 3.74 6.41
C LYS A 200 36.06 3.93 5.93
N ARG A 201 35.75 5.13 5.45
CA ARG A 201 34.45 5.45 4.86
C ARG A 201 34.40 4.96 3.42
N GLU A 202 33.36 4.21 3.08
CA GLU A 202 33.15 3.64 1.75
C GLU A 202 31.66 3.64 1.40
N VAL A 203 31.36 3.71 0.08
CA VAL A 203 30.01 3.51 -0.45
C VAL A 203 29.86 2.03 -0.80
N VAL A 204 28.90 1.37 -0.15
CA VAL A 204 28.71 -0.09 -0.18
C VAL A 204 27.32 -0.42 -0.74
N LYS A 205 27.22 -1.40 -1.62
CA LYS A 205 25.91 -1.92 -2.06
C LYS A 205 25.24 -2.70 -0.94
N TRP A 206 23.94 -2.65 -0.86
CA TRP A 206 23.16 -3.36 0.17
C TRP A 206 23.43 -4.86 0.16
N ASP A 207 23.58 -5.46 -1.01
CA ASP A 207 23.84 -6.89 -1.17
C ASP A 207 25.25 -7.30 -0.66
N ASP A 208 26.19 -6.35 -0.60
CA ASP A 208 27.57 -6.56 -0.17
C ASP A 208 27.79 -6.22 1.32
N MET A 209 26.80 -5.65 2.02
CA MET A 209 26.92 -5.16 3.40
C MET A 209 27.48 -6.18 4.37
N LYS A 210 26.96 -7.42 4.34
CA LYS A 210 27.41 -8.48 5.24
C LYS A 210 28.90 -8.79 5.05
N ALA A 211 29.35 -8.90 3.82
CA ALA A 211 30.75 -9.18 3.49
C ALA A 211 31.66 -8.00 3.91
N PHE A 212 31.20 -6.77 3.66
CA PHE A 212 31.87 -5.54 4.05
C PHE A 212 32.10 -5.49 5.57
N PHE A 213 31.05 -5.62 6.38
CA PHE A 213 31.18 -5.58 7.83
C PHE A 213 32.07 -6.71 8.37
N THR A 214 31.88 -7.94 7.90
CA THR A 214 32.70 -9.09 8.30
C THR A 214 34.19 -8.85 8.08
N LYS A 215 34.53 -8.34 6.90
CA LYS A 215 35.92 -8.05 6.53
C LYS A 215 36.51 -6.90 7.38
N HIS A 216 35.85 -5.77 7.37
CA HIS A 216 36.41 -4.53 7.91
C HIS A 216 36.41 -4.50 9.45
N PHE A 217 35.44 -5.13 10.12
CA PHE A 217 35.52 -5.28 11.57
C PHE A 217 36.73 -6.11 11.98
N GLY A 218 37.02 -7.19 11.26
CA GLY A 218 38.23 -8.02 11.52
C GLY A 218 39.53 -7.24 11.30
N GLU A 219 39.66 -6.54 10.19
CA GLU A 219 40.84 -5.74 9.81
C GLU A 219 41.08 -4.60 10.83
N ASN A 220 40.00 -3.86 11.16
CA ASN A 220 40.07 -2.74 12.08
C ASN A 220 40.36 -3.19 13.51
N MET A 221 39.78 -4.31 13.97
CA MET A 221 40.08 -4.90 15.27
C MET A 221 41.56 -5.35 15.37
N ALA A 222 42.09 -5.97 14.30
CA ALA A 222 43.53 -6.34 14.26
C ALA A 222 44.42 -5.09 14.33
N THR A 223 44.05 -4.00 13.66
CA THR A 223 44.76 -2.71 13.71
C THR A 223 44.79 -2.13 15.13
N VAL A 224 43.64 -2.10 15.80
CA VAL A 224 43.51 -1.63 17.19
C VAL A 224 44.35 -2.47 18.15
N THR A 225 44.24 -3.80 18.02
CA THR A 225 45.02 -4.75 18.87
C THR A 225 46.53 -4.61 18.66
N LYS A 226 46.97 -4.49 17.40
CA LYS A 226 48.41 -4.30 17.08
C LYS A 226 48.98 -2.99 17.66
N ALA A 227 48.14 -1.95 17.74
CA ALA A 227 48.52 -0.68 18.34
C ALA A 227 48.53 -0.71 19.90
N GLY A 228 48.15 -1.82 20.51
CA GLY A 228 48.04 -1.95 21.98
C GLY A 228 46.93 -1.07 22.57
N VAL A 229 45.86 -0.82 21.78
CA VAL A 229 44.71 -0.06 22.19
C VAL A 229 43.54 -0.99 22.51
N GLN A 230 42.79 -0.71 23.57
CA GLN A 230 41.56 -1.42 23.89
C GLN A 230 40.39 -0.71 23.23
N PRO A 231 39.45 -1.45 22.62
CA PRO A 231 38.17 -0.87 22.11
C PRO A 231 37.43 -0.15 23.25
N ALA A 232 36.77 0.96 22.90
CA ALA A 232 35.97 1.76 23.84
C ALA A 232 34.47 1.46 23.77
N GLY A 233 34.09 0.37 23.09
CA GLY A 233 32.70 -0.06 22.91
C GLY A 233 32.57 -1.14 21.84
N SER A 234 31.34 -1.44 21.46
CA SER A 234 31.01 -2.46 20.47
C SER A 234 31.34 -2.01 19.05
N PRO A 235 31.66 -2.95 18.12
CA PRO A 235 31.75 -2.66 16.70
C PRO A 235 30.49 -1.94 16.22
N SER A 236 30.65 -0.96 15.35
CA SER A 236 29.53 -0.09 14.95
C SER A 236 29.54 0.21 13.44
N GLY A 237 28.34 0.19 12.83
CA GLY A 237 28.10 0.82 11.54
C GLY A 237 27.84 2.32 11.76
N VAL A 238 28.64 3.20 11.14
CA VAL A 238 28.40 4.64 11.12
C VAL A 238 27.92 5.00 9.74
N PHE A 239 26.65 5.33 9.60
CA PHE A 239 26.00 5.62 8.32
C PHE A 239 25.86 7.13 8.12
N PHE A 240 26.13 7.59 6.90
CA PHE A 240 26.07 8.99 6.50
C PHE A 240 24.93 9.25 5.51
N GLU A 241 24.68 8.27 4.61
CA GLU A 241 23.65 8.40 3.57
C GLU A 241 23.19 7.04 3.10
N TRP A 242 21.89 6.92 2.76
CA TRP A 242 21.32 5.76 2.07
C TRP A 242 20.74 6.21 0.74
N SER A 243 21.02 5.47 -0.32
CA SER A 243 20.41 5.63 -1.64
C SER A 243 19.54 4.43 -1.96
N GLU A 244 18.23 4.59 -1.84
CA GLU A 244 17.27 3.55 -2.28
C GLU A 244 17.35 3.32 -3.78
N LYS A 245 17.55 4.39 -4.56
CA LYS A 245 17.66 4.34 -6.02
C LYS A 245 18.82 3.46 -6.46
N ASP A 246 19.98 3.63 -5.85
CA ASP A 246 21.21 2.94 -6.24
C ASP A 246 21.48 1.69 -5.38
N ARG A 247 20.64 1.48 -4.34
CA ARG A 247 20.76 0.41 -3.34
C ARG A 247 22.15 0.40 -2.70
N THR A 248 22.59 1.58 -2.23
CA THR A 248 23.89 1.78 -1.59
C THR A 248 23.75 2.48 -0.25
N ALA A 249 24.76 2.35 0.59
CA ALA A 249 24.94 3.19 1.76
C ALA A 249 26.38 3.68 1.84
N ASP A 250 26.57 4.93 2.26
CA ASP A 250 27.84 5.53 2.58
C ASP A 250 28.09 5.38 4.06
N LEU A 251 29.10 4.61 4.47
CA LEU A 251 29.26 4.19 5.84
C LEU A 251 30.71 3.86 6.22
N ILE A 252 30.94 3.67 7.53
CA ILE A 252 32.14 3.13 8.13
C ILE A 252 31.79 1.87 8.90
N ALA A 253 32.55 0.78 8.74
CA ALA A 253 32.59 -0.32 9.70
C ALA A 253 33.62 0.03 10.80
N GLY A 254 33.15 0.65 11.89
CA GLY A 254 34.00 1.30 12.88
C GLY A 254 34.23 0.47 14.13
N ILE A 255 35.49 0.46 14.63
CA ILE A 255 35.82 0.00 15.97
C ILE A 255 36.02 1.25 16.83
N PRO A 256 35.19 1.49 17.87
CA PRO A 256 35.36 2.64 18.73
C PRO A 256 36.60 2.49 19.61
N VAL A 257 37.36 3.57 19.74
CA VAL A 257 38.59 3.62 20.56
C VAL A 257 38.59 4.88 21.43
N PRO A 258 39.37 4.91 22.55
CA PRO A 258 39.51 6.12 23.34
C PRO A 258 40.05 7.29 22.49
N LEU A 259 39.60 8.51 22.78
CA LEU A 259 40.00 9.71 22.03
C LEU A 259 41.50 9.97 22.09
N ASP A 260 42.13 9.65 23.21
CA ASP A 260 43.60 9.80 23.46
C ASP A 260 44.45 8.75 22.72
N ALA A 261 43.80 7.67 22.22
CA ALA A 261 44.47 6.63 21.44
C ALA A 261 44.92 7.09 20.03
N ARG A 262 44.46 8.26 19.56
CA ARG A 262 44.77 8.81 18.22
C ARG A 262 46.28 8.80 17.92
N SER A 263 47.12 9.10 18.93
CA SER A 263 48.57 9.12 18.74
C SER A 263 49.18 7.74 18.46
N LYS A 264 48.58 6.66 19.00
CA LYS A 264 48.99 5.26 18.78
C LYS A 264 48.51 4.67 17.48
N LEU A 265 47.49 5.28 16.87
CA LEU A 265 46.82 4.81 15.65
C LEU A 265 47.20 5.66 14.43
N LYS A 266 48.39 6.28 14.44
CA LYS A 266 48.90 7.07 13.30
C LYS A 266 49.00 6.22 12.06
N GLY A 267 48.42 6.72 10.93
CA GLY A 267 48.41 6.00 9.66
C GLY A 267 47.20 5.08 9.45
N SER A 268 46.31 4.98 10.44
CA SER A 268 45.02 4.32 10.29
C SER A 268 43.94 5.33 9.86
N ASP A 269 42.88 4.85 9.20
CA ASP A 269 41.69 5.65 8.90
C ASP A 269 40.91 5.88 10.20
N LEU A 270 40.86 7.12 10.64
CA LEU A 270 40.19 7.54 11.87
C LEU A 270 39.03 8.49 11.58
N TYR A 271 37.89 8.25 12.20
CA TYR A 271 36.73 9.10 12.12
C TYR A 271 36.26 9.51 13.52
N GLU A 272 36.14 10.80 13.76
CA GLU A 272 35.66 11.33 15.02
C GLU A 272 34.23 11.84 14.89
N MET A 273 33.31 11.28 15.70
CA MET A 273 31.96 11.75 15.87
C MET A 273 31.92 12.76 17.00
N PRO A 274 31.38 13.99 16.79
CA PRO A 274 31.29 14.98 17.84
C PRO A 274 30.28 14.58 18.93
N ALA A 275 30.43 15.16 20.11
CA ALA A 275 29.40 15.06 21.15
C ALA A 275 28.10 15.74 20.66
N SER A 276 26.95 15.10 20.86
CA SER A 276 25.65 15.54 20.40
C SER A 276 24.52 15.12 21.34
N LYS A 277 23.37 15.78 21.24
CA LYS A 277 22.10 15.19 21.69
C LYS A 277 21.64 14.20 20.64
N VAL A 278 21.16 13.04 21.08
CA VAL A 278 20.77 11.95 20.20
C VAL A 278 19.43 11.36 20.59
N LEU A 279 18.79 10.73 19.61
CA LEU A 279 17.73 9.77 19.81
C LEU A 279 18.33 8.37 19.77
N SER A 280 17.98 7.50 20.69
CA SER A 280 18.42 6.11 20.67
C SER A 280 17.29 5.14 20.99
N LEU A 281 17.37 3.95 20.41
CA LEU A 281 16.52 2.80 20.74
C LEU A 281 17.34 1.52 20.75
N ASP A 282 16.89 0.55 21.51
CA ASP A 282 17.43 -0.79 21.55
C ASP A 282 16.56 -1.74 20.73
N TYR A 283 17.15 -2.37 19.71
CA TYR A 283 16.52 -3.35 18.85
C TYR A 283 17.03 -4.75 19.19
N TYR A 284 16.10 -5.67 19.47
CA TYR A 284 16.39 -7.09 19.66
C TYR A 284 15.94 -7.89 18.46
N GLY A 285 16.87 -8.55 17.77
CA GLY A 285 16.59 -9.33 16.57
C GLY A 285 17.78 -9.44 15.62
N GLY A 286 17.62 -10.22 14.57
CA GLY A 286 18.63 -10.33 13.52
C GLY A 286 18.74 -9.03 12.69
N TYR A 287 19.93 -8.75 12.17
CA TYR A 287 20.25 -7.51 11.47
C TYR A 287 19.34 -7.18 10.27
N SER A 288 18.72 -8.20 9.64
CA SER A 288 17.75 -7.99 8.55
C SER A 288 16.41 -7.36 9.03
N GLY A 289 16.18 -7.31 10.33
CA GLY A 289 14.95 -6.76 10.93
C GLY A 289 15.06 -5.30 11.40
N THR A 290 16.23 -4.65 11.28
CA THR A 290 16.46 -3.28 11.78
C THR A 290 15.61 -2.22 11.06
N ALA A 291 15.10 -2.50 9.85
CA ALA A 291 14.28 -1.57 9.08
C ALA A 291 13.06 -1.04 9.88
N GLY A 292 12.38 -1.92 10.64
CA GLY A 292 11.25 -1.51 11.50
C GLY A 292 11.67 -0.53 12.62
N ALA A 293 12.87 -0.67 13.15
CA ALA A 293 13.42 0.23 14.16
C ALA A 293 13.76 1.60 13.56
N HIS A 294 14.35 1.64 12.37
CA HIS A 294 14.58 2.88 11.61
C HIS A 294 13.27 3.60 11.31
N MET A 295 12.24 2.88 10.80
CA MET A 295 10.91 3.46 10.55
C MET A 295 10.30 4.06 11.82
N ALA A 296 10.44 3.41 12.97
CA ALA A 296 9.97 3.94 14.25
C ALA A 296 10.70 5.22 14.65
N MET A 297 12.03 5.29 14.41
CA MET A 297 12.84 6.47 14.66
C MET A 297 12.41 7.65 13.77
N ASP A 298 12.25 7.41 12.46
CA ASP A 298 11.81 8.43 11.50
C ASP A 298 10.41 8.96 11.85
N LYS A 299 9.50 8.04 12.22
CA LYS A 299 8.17 8.42 12.69
C LYS A 299 8.23 9.29 13.94
N TYR A 300 9.06 8.94 14.92
CA TYR A 300 9.22 9.73 16.15
C TYR A 300 9.74 11.14 15.84
N ILE A 301 10.74 11.26 14.96
CA ILE A 301 11.27 12.54 14.50
C ILE A 301 10.18 13.39 13.86
N GLN A 302 9.39 12.81 12.96
CA GLN A 302 8.29 13.48 12.28
C GLN A 302 7.19 13.94 13.25
N ASP A 303 6.74 13.04 14.14
CA ASP A 303 5.66 13.31 15.09
C ASP A 303 6.03 14.40 16.10
N ASN A 304 7.32 14.51 16.47
CA ASN A 304 7.83 15.50 17.40
C ASN A 304 8.44 16.76 16.73
N HIS A 305 8.34 16.86 15.39
CA HIS A 305 8.87 17.98 14.59
C HIS A 305 10.37 18.26 14.86
N LEU A 306 11.16 17.20 15.01
CA LEU A 306 12.59 17.29 15.26
C LEU A 306 13.35 17.47 13.94
N THR A 307 14.52 18.13 14.03
CA THR A 307 15.45 18.21 12.90
C THR A 307 16.31 16.96 12.87
N HIS A 308 16.34 16.28 11.74
CA HIS A 308 17.16 15.10 11.54
C HIS A 308 18.56 15.50 11.04
N HIS A 309 19.60 15.02 11.69
CA HIS A 309 20.96 14.99 11.16
C HIS A 309 21.19 13.64 10.44
N THR A 310 22.01 13.66 9.38
CA THR A 310 22.17 12.52 8.47
C THR A 310 22.90 11.33 9.08
N ASN A 311 23.57 11.49 10.23
CA ASN A 311 24.40 10.45 10.79
C ASN A 311 23.62 9.51 11.71
N VAL A 312 23.68 8.22 11.38
CA VAL A 312 23.10 7.14 12.19
C VAL A 312 24.20 6.17 12.61
N VAL A 313 24.17 5.76 13.86
CA VAL A 313 25.11 4.74 14.39
C VAL A 313 24.33 3.52 14.84
N GLU A 314 24.69 2.36 14.30
CA GLU A 314 24.25 1.06 14.78
C GLU A 314 25.39 0.41 15.59
N GLU A 315 25.23 0.31 16.90
CA GLU A 315 26.21 -0.38 17.80
C GLU A 315 25.76 -1.85 17.93
N TYR A 316 26.59 -2.79 17.47
CA TYR A 316 26.31 -4.24 17.53
C TYR A 316 26.79 -4.79 18.88
N ILE A 317 25.90 -4.70 19.89
CA ILE A 317 26.26 -4.97 21.29
C ILE A 317 26.40 -6.46 21.55
N THR A 318 25.52 -7.29 20.99
CA THR A 318 25.61 -8.74 21.08
C THR A 318 26.51 -9.29 19.98
N ASP A 319 27.52 -10.07 20.39
CA ASP A 319 28.38 -10.80 19.45
C ASP A 319 27.67 -12.07 18.96
N PRO A 320 27.36 -12.19 17.65
CA PRO A 320 26.73 -13.37 17.07
C PRO A 320 27.55 -14.66 17.24
N GLY A 321 28.85 -14.54 17.45
CA GLY A 321 29.74 -15.68 17.74
C GLY A 321 29.55 -16.27 19.12
N GLN A 322 28.98 -15.50 20.07
CA GLN A 322 28.72 -15.92 21.45
C GLN A 322 27.24 -16.23 21.70
N GLU A 323 26.32 -15.57 21.02
CA GLU A 323 24.86 -15.79 21.11
C GLU A 323 24.31 -16.36 19.79
N PRO A 324 23.99 -17.67 19.70
CA PRO A 324 23.49 -18.29 18.50
C PRO A 324 22.03 -17.92 18.18
N ASP A 325 21.27 -17.49 19.19
CA ASP A 325 19.87 -17.10 19.03
C ASP A 325 19.76 -15.63 18.57
N SER A 326 19.52 -15.42 17.28
CA SER A 326 19.43 -14.08 16.69
C SER A 326 18.30 -13.22 17.26
N THR A 327 17.30 -13.81 17.91
CA THR A 327 16.22 -13.03 18.55
C THR A 327 16.69 -12.26 19.78
N LYS A 328 17.86 -12.63 20.31
CA LYS A 328 18.51 -11.99 21.48
C LYS A 328 19.61 -11.00 21.11
N TRP A 329 19.93 -10.86 19.81
CA TRP A 329 20.96 -9.92 19.40
C TRP A 329 20.48 -8.49 19.65
N LEU A 330 21.25 -7.75 20.41
CA LEU A 330 20.98 -6.35 20.71
C LEU A 330 21.80 -5.46 19.77
N THR A 331 21.09 -4.67 18.99
CA THR A 331 21.64 -3.54 18.23
C THR A 331 21.07 -2.25 18.80
N ARG A 332 21.92 -1.33 19.23
CA ARG A 332 21.51 0.02 19.59
C ARG A 332 21.60 0.93 18.38
N ILE A 333 20.46 1.52 18.00
CA ILE A 333 20.36 2.45 16.88
C ILE A 333 20.29 3.86 17.45
N THR A 334 21.21 4.72 17.00
CA THR A 334 21.36 6.10 17.49
C THR A 334 21.36 7.06 16.32
N TYR A 335 20.49 8.06 16.38
CA TYR A 335 20.35 9.17 15.41
C TYR A 335 20.90 10.44 16.05
N LEU A 336 21.87 11.09 15.37
CA LEU A 336 22.52 12.30 15.83
C LEU A 336 21.82 13.55 15.32
#